data_a4059917b4dfb1350688d04ca65b5274
#
_entry.id   a4059917b4dfb1350688d04ca65b5274
#
_cell.length_a   1.000
_cell.length_b   1.000
_cell.length_c   1.000
_cell.angle_alpha   90.00
_cell.angle_beta   90.00
_cell.angle_gamma   90.00
#
_symmetry.space_group_name_H-M   'P 1'
#
loop_
_entity.id
_entity.type
_entity.pdbx_description
1 polymer ?
#
loop_
_entity_poly.entity_id
_entity_poly.type
_entity_poly.pdbx_seq_one_letter_code
_entity_poly.pdbx_strand_id
1 'polypeptide(L)'
;AIKNRDFMGQVLKLCQGRLCVSRLEQVGAAGLYKTPKKYLEDVNREYKARRDTLYKALKSMDGVICEEPKGAFYVMVKAPADDAEKFIVWMLQNFDIDGETTMAAPGNGFYATPDRGRNEMRLAYVLKNEDLVKATTILKGALAAYPGRVEAIKA
;
A
#
# COMPACT_ATOMS: atom_id res chain seq x y z
N ALA A 1 13.99 25.59 -13.44
CA ALA A 1 12.53 25.53 -13.20
C ALA A 1 11.79 25.96 -14.47
N ILE A 2 10.79 25.20 -14.89
CA ILE A 2 9.97 25.48 -16.08
C ILE A 2 8.62 25.96 -15.59
N LYS A 3 8.25 27.21 -15.95
CA LYS A 3 6.98 27.82 -15.53
C LYS A 3 5.80 27.48 -16.44
N ASN A 4 6.06 27.05 -17.69
CA ASN A 4 5.02 26.67 -18.64
C ASN A 4 4.42 25.31 -18.25
N ARG A 5 3.14 25.28 -17.82
CA ARG A 5 2.43 24.09 -17.35
C ARG A 5 2.21 23.05 -18.44
N ASP A 6 1.90 23.49 -19.66
CA ASP A 6 1.64 22.57 -20.78
C ASP A 6 2.91 21.86 -21.18
N PHE A 7 4.03 22.59 -21.27
CA PHE A 7 5.33 22.01 -21.51
C PHE A 7 5.73 21.04 -20.39
N MET A 8 5.52 21.39 -19.11
CA MET A 8 5.79 20.50 -17.98
C MET A 8 4.95 19.23 -18.03
N GLY A 9 3.70 19.32 -18.50
CA GLY A 9 2.84 18.14 -18.69
C GLY A 9 3.44 17.15 -19.72
N GLN A 10 4.03 17.65 -20.81
CA GLN A 10 4.69 16.80 -21.79
C GLN A 10 6.01 16.22 -21.27
N VAL A 11 6.80 17.01 -20.55
CA VAL A 11 8.03 16.53 -19.88
C VAL A 11 7.71 15.42 -18.90
N LEU A 12 6.65 15.55 -18.10
CA LEU A 12 6.22 14.51 -17.16
C LEU A 12 5.87 13.19 -17.87
N LYS A 13 5.13 13.26 -18.99
CA LYS A 13 4.82 12.06 -19.81
C LYS A 13 6.09 11.36 -20.30
N LEU A 14 7.07 12.11 -20.78
CA LEU A 14 8.36 11.56 -21.20
C LEU A 14 9.12 10.91 -20.03
N CYS A 15 9.11 11.55 -18.85
CA CYS A 15 9.73 11.00 -17.66
C CYS A 15 9.04 9.71 -17.20
N GLN A 16 7.72 9.65 -17.25
CA GLN A 16 6.94 8.46 -16.90
C GLN A 16 7.16 7.29 -17.88
N GLY A 17 7.44 7.58 -19.15
CA GLY A 17 7.82 6.55 -20.13
C GLY A 17 9.23 5.98 -19.95
N ARG A 18 10.07 6.65 -19.14
CA ARG A 18 11.44 6.25 -18.88
C ARG A 18 11.55 5.44 -17.58
N LEU A 19 11.13 4.18 -17.65
CA LEU A 19 11.11 3.27 -16.49
C LEU A 19 12.41 2.47 -16.31
N CYS A 20 13.34 2.52 -17.26
CA CYS A 20 14.59 1.78 -17.20
C CYS A 20 15.62 2.50 -16.34
N VAL A 21 16.29 1.77 -15.47
CA VAL A 21 17.44 2.25 -14.71
C VAL A 21 18.63 2.51 -15.61
N SER A 22 19.58 3.32 -15.17
CA SER A 22 20.76 3.65 -15.92
C SER A 22 21.63 2.42 -16.23
N ARG A 23 22.45 2.49 -17.27
CA ARG A 23 23.34 1.38 -17.65
C ARG A 23 24.33 1.02 -16.53
N LEU A 24 24.81 2.00 -15.79
CA LEU A 24 25.73 1.78 -14.67
C LEU A 24 25.09 0.93 -13.58
N GLU A 25 23.86 1.25 -13.23
CA GLU A 25 23.07 0.51 -12.23
C GLU A 25 22.74 -0.90 -12.71
N GLN A 26 22.45 -1.08 -14.01
CA GLN A 26 22.24 -2.42 -14.59
C GLN A 26 23.49 -3.29 -14.49
N VAL A 27 24.67 -2.73 -14.78
CA VAL A 27 25.96 -3.43 -14.65
C VAL A 27 26.22 -3.80 -13.18
N GLY A 28 25.95 -2.88 -12.25
CA GLY A 28 26.07 -3.15 -10.81
C GLY A 28 25.11 -4.25 -10.36
N ALA A 29 23.85 -4.18 -10.80
CA ALA A 29 22.82 -5.16 -10.47
C ALA A 29 23.10 -6.57 -11.03
N ALA A 30 23.90 -6.69 -12.08
CA ALA A 30 24.33 -8.00 -12.60
C ALA A 30 25.08 -8.84 -11.54
N GLY A 31 25.71 -8.19 -10.55
CA GLY A 31 26.31 -8.87 -9.40
C GLY A 31 25.32 -9.66 -8.55
N LEU A 32 24.03 -9.27 -8.56
CA LEU A 32 22.96 -9.92 -7.78
C LEU A 32 22.68 -11.36 -8.23
N TYR A 33 23.02 -11.71 -9.49
CA TYR A 33 22.91 -13.10 -9.95
C TYR A 33 23.82 -14.08 -9.19
N LYS A 34 24.82 -13.56 -8.46
CA LYS A 34 25.71 -14.33 -7.61
C LYS A 34 25.20 -14.44 -6.15
N THR A 35 24.05 -13.85 -5.85
CA THR A 35 23.47 -13.88 -4.51
C THR A 35 23.17 -15.33 -4.10
N PRO A 36 23.63 -15.77 -2.93
CA PRO A 36 23.35 -17.12 -2.46
C PRO A 36 21.84 -17.39 -2.35
N LYS A 37 21.42 -18.59 -2.77
CA LYS A 37 20.00 -19.00 -2.69
C LYS A 37 19.43 -18.86 -1.28
N LYS A 38 20.25 -19.21 -0.27
CA LYS A 38 19.87 -19.05 1.14
C LYS A 38 19.43 -17.64 1.51
N TYR A 39 20.08 -16.59 0.96
CA TYR A 39 19.67 -15.21 1.22
C TYR A 39 18.24 -14.95 0.73
N LEU A 40 17.90 -15.41 -0.48
CA LEU A 40 16.56 -15.25 -1.04
C LEU A 40 15.50 -16.06 -0.24
N GLU A 41 15.87 -17.25 0.23
CA GLU A 41 15.00 -18.07 1.08
C GLU A 41 14.71 -17.38 2.42
N ASP A 42 15.75 -16.78 3.04
CA ASP A 42 15.62 -16.03 4.30
C ASP A 42 14.75 -14.79 4.12
N VAL A 43 14.95 -14.02 3.04
CA VAL A 43 14.13 -12.85 2.69
C VAL A 43 12.66 -13.27 2.46
N ASN A 44 12.42 -14.33 1.71
CA ASN A 44 11.07 -14.81 1.43
C ASN A 44 10.36 -15.27 2.72
N ARG A 45 11.08 -15.91 3.63
CA ARG A 45 10.54 -16.32 4.94
C ARG A 45 10.13 -15.12 5.78
N GLU A 46 10.96 -14.08 5.80
CA GLU A 46 10.68 -12.83 6.52
C GLU A 46 9.45 -12.12 5.94
N TYR A 47 9.39 -11.93 4.62
CA TYR A 47 8.22 -11.32 3.98
C TYR A 47 6.95 -12.16 4.14
N LYS A 48 7.06 -13.48 4.15
CA LYS A 48 5.93 -14.37 4.44
C LYS A 48 5.39 -14.13 5.86
N ALA A 49 6.27 -14.00 6.85
CA ALA A 49 5.86 -13.73 8.22
C ALA A 49 5.15 -12.36 8.34
N ARG A 50 5.70 -11.32 7.71
CA ARG A 50 5.08 -9.98 7.65
C ARG A 50 3.72 -10.01 6.96
N ARG A 51 3.62 -10.69 5.81
CA ARG A 51 2.37 -10.91 5.10
C ARG A 51 1.32 -11.56 6.01
N ASP A 52 1.70 -12.65 6.65
CA ASP A 52 0.78 -13.43 7.49
C ASP A 52 0.29 -12.58 8.68
N THR A 53 1.16 -11.76 9.27
CA THR A 53 0.80 -10.80 10.33
C THR A 53 -0.22 -9.79 9.84
N LEU A 54 0.06 -9.10 8.73
CA LEU A 54 -0.86 -8.12 8.15
C LEU A 54 -2.19 -8.75 7.74
N TYR A 55 -2.15 -9.86 6.99
CA TYR A 55 -3.34 -10.53 6.48
C TYR A 55 -4.26 -11.00 7.61
N LYS A 56 -3.71 -11.62 8.65
CA LYS A 56 -4.47 -12.04 9.83
C LYS A 56 -5.15 -10.85 10.52
N ALA A 57 -4.46 -9.74 10.67
CA ALA A 57 -5.02 -8.54 11.26
C ALA A 57 -6.18 -7.99 10.41
N LEU A 58 -5.99 -7.87 9.09
CA LEU A 58 -7.02 -7.38 8.16
C LEU A 58 -8.27 -8.26 8.16
N LYS A 59 -8.12 -9.58 8.18
CA LYS A 59 -9.24 -10.54 8.25
C LYS A 59 -10.04 -10.44 9.54
N SER A 60 -9.46 -9.88 10.60
CA SER A 60 -10.16 -9.64 11.88
C SER A 60 -10.90 -8.31 11.95
N MET A 61 -10.80 -7.48 10.90
CA MET A 61 -11.47 -6.18 10.84
C MET A 61 -12.84 -6.33 10.17
N ASP A 62 -13.87 -5.85 10.85
CA ASP A 62 -15.23 -5.90 10.34
C ASP A 62 -15.42 -5.06 9.07
N GLY A 63 -16.00 -5.67 8.04
CA GLY A 63 -16.26 -5.05 6.74
C GLY A 63 -15.04 -4.94 5.81
N VAL A 64 -13.86 -5.38 6.24
CA VAL A 64 -12.66 -5.41 5.41
C VAL A 64 -12.62 -6.68 4.57
N ILE A 65 -12.41 -6.52 3.27
CA ILE A 65 -12.27 -7.63 2.31
C ILE A 65 -10.88 -7.56 1.69
N CYS A 66 -10.15 -8.67 1.76
CA CYS A 66 -8.87 -8.84 1.08
C CYS A 66 -8.60 -10.32 0.79
N GLU A 67 -7.89 -10.57 -0.29
CA GLU A 67 -7.37 -11.88 -0.65
C GLU A 67 -5.97 -12.08 -0.06
N GLU A 68 -5.60 -13.33 0.22
CA GLU A 68 -4.25 -13.65 0.68
C GLU A 68 -3.23 -13.39 -0.43
N PRO A 69 -2.25 -12.48 -0.25
CA PRO A 69 -1.24 -12.22 -1.25
C PRO A 69 -0.34 -13.44 -1.48
N LYS A 70 -0.18 -13.85 -2.73
CA LYS A 70 0.70 -14.97 -3.12
C LYS A 70 2.10 -14.49 -3.54
N GLY A 71 2.34 -13.20 -3.58
CA GLY A 71 3.59 -12.58 -3.97
C GLY A 71 3.59 -11.09 -3.67
N ALA A 72 4.60 -10.37 -4.16
CA ALA A 72 4.85 -8.97 -3.87
C ALA A 72 5.10 -8.70 -2.36
N PHE A 73 4.99 -7.45 -1.95
CA PHE A 73 5.14 -6.99 -0.56
C PHE A 73 4.01 -6.03 -0.18
N TYR A 74 2.86 -6.16 -0.83
CA TYR A 74 1.66 -5.36 -0.57
C TYR A 74 0.39 -6.19 -0.81
N VAL A 75 -0.71 -5.71 -0.27
CA VAL A 75 -2.06 -6.25 -0.44
C VAL A 75 -3.02 -5.14 -0.85
N MET A 76 -3.96 -5.45 -1.74
CA MET A 76 -5.11 -4.61 -2.02
C MET A 76 -6.23 -4.97 -1.05
N VAL A 77 -6.82 -3.96 -0.45
CA VAL A 77 -7.83 -4.09 0.60
C VAL A 77 -9.04 -3.25 0.23
N LYS A 78 -10.22 -3.84 0.26
CA LYS A 78 -11.47 -3.12 0.18
C LYS A 78 -11.91 -2.77 1.61
N ALA A 79 -12.03 -1.48 1.87
CA ALA A 79 -12.39 -0.96 3.19
C ALA A 79 -13.88 -0.61 3.26
N PRO A 80 -14.52 -0.70 4.44
CA PRO A 80 -15.88 -0.23 4.67
C PRO A 80 -15.91 1.30 4.79
N ALA A 81 -15.50 1.99 3.71
CA ALA A 81 -15.46 3.44 3.60
C ALA A 81 -16.13 3.89 2.30
N ASP A 82 -16.76 5.05 2.33
CA ASP A 82 -17.39 5.68 1.15
C ASP A 82 -16.37 5.99 0.05
N ASP A 83 -15.16 6.35 0.47
CA ASP A 83 -14.05 6.71 -0.40
C ASP A 83 -12.73 6.52 0.35
N ALA A 84 -11.84 5.68 -0.19
CA ALA A 84 -10.57 5.33 0.46
C ALA A 84 -9.60 6.52 0.54
N GLU A 85 -9.59 7.41 -0.45
CA GLU A 85 -8.75 8.61 -0.43
C GLU A 85 -9.20 9.57 0.68
N LYS A 86 -10.51 9.81 0.80
CA LYS A 86 -11.06 10.63 1.90
C LYS A 86 -10.77 10.00 3.26
N PHE A 87 -10.93 8.69 3.38
CA PHE A 87 -10.60 7.97 4.61
C PHE A 87 -9.13 8.13 5.00
N ILE A 88 -8.21 7.95 4.05
CA ILE A 88 -6.77 8.07 4.31
C ILE A 88 -6.41 9.49 4.73
N VAL A 89 -6.91 10.50 4.02
CA VAL A 89 -6.68 11.92 4.38
C VAL A 89 -7.24 12.22 5.76
N TRP A 90 -8.47 11.78 6.04
CA TRP A 90 -9.09 11.96 7.35
C TRP A 90 -8.29 11.29 8.47
N MET A 91 -7.85 10.06 8.26
CA MET A 91 -7.03 9.32 9.22
C MET A 91 -5.72 10.05 9.55
N LEU A 92 -5.03 10.55 8.54
CA LEU A 92 -3.78 11.29 8.72
C LEU A 92 -3.96 12.63 9.45
N GLN A 93 -5.13 13.26 9.34
CA GLN A 93 -5.39 14.58 9.91
C GLN A 93 -6.08 14.53 11.28
N ASN A 94 -6.83 13.46 11.58
CA ASN A 94 -7.80 13.47 12.67
C ASN A 94 -7.71 12.23 13.57
N PHE A 95 -6.86 11.25 13.26
CA PHE A 95 -6.82 10.00 14.02
C PHE A 95 -5.39 9.57 14.33
N ASP A 96 -5.13 9.34 15.59
CA ASP A 96 -3.89 8.75 16.10
C ASP A 96 -4.18 7.83 17.29
N ILE A 97 -3.22 6.99 17.61
CA ILE A 97 -3.12 6.27 18.88
C ILE A 97 -1.74 6.55 19.43
N ASP A 98 -1.67 7.17 20.61
CA ASP A 98 -0.42 7.56 21.28
C ASP A 98 0.49 8.46 20.40
N GLY A 99 -0.13 9.34 19.59
CA GLY A 99 0.57 10.25 18.67
C GLY A 99 1.12 9.57 17.42
N GLU A 100 0.79 8.30 17.17
CA GLU A 100 1.17 7.56 15.98
C GLU A 100 -0.04 7.37 15.04
N THR A 101 0.16 7.53 13.73
CA THR A 101 -0.83 7.21 12.71
C THR A 101 -0.24 6.27 11.65
N THR A 102 -1.06 5.77 10.73
CA THR A 102 -0.61 4.90 9.64
C THR A 102 -1.00 5.46 8.29
N MET A 103 -0.38 4.97 7.23
CA MET A 103 -0.60 5.43 5.86
C MET A 103 -0.88 4.27 4.92
N ALA A 104 -1.77 4.51 3.96
CA ALA A 104 -2.06 3.60 2.86
C ALA A 104 -2.06 4.38 1.53
N ALA A 105 -1.99 3.68 0.42
CA ALA A 105 -2.17 4.29 -0.91
C ALA A 105 -3.61 4.08 -1.38
N PRO A 106 -4.35 5.13 -1.80
CA PRO A 106 -5.69 4.98 -2.37
C PRO A 106 -5.69 4.08 -3.60
N GLY A 107 -6.72 3.26 -3.75
CA GLY A 107 -6.81 2.25 -4.81
C GLY A 107 -7.25 2.78 -6.17
N ASN A 108 -7.99 3.89 -6.20
CA ASN A 108 -8.57 4.45 -7.42
C ASN A 108 -7.53 4.73 -8.52
N GLY A 109 -6.33 5.21 -8.15
CA GLY A 109 -5.24 5.50 -9.09
C GLY A 109 -4.62 4.28 -9.78
N PHE A 110 -4.95 3.04 -9.35
CA PHE A 110 -4.46 1.81 -9.97
C PHE A 110 -5.36 1.26 -11.08
N TYR A 111 -6.52 1.87 -11.29
CA TYR A 111 -7.48 1.44 -12.30
C TYR A 111 -7.63 2.47 -13.42
N ALA A 112 -7.66 1.98 -14.66
CA ALA A 112 -7.96 2.82 -15.83
C ALA A 112 -9.47 3.14 -15.94
N THR A 113 -10.33 2.30 -15.37
CA THR A 113 -11.79 2.49 -15.37
C THR A 113 -12.17 3.52 -14.31
N PRO A 114 -12.89 4.60 -14.66
CA PRO A 114 -13.38 5.57 -13.70
C PRO A 114 -14.20 4.92 -12.57
N ASP A 115 -14.11 5.48 -11.38
CA ASP A 115 -14.81 5.06 -10.15
C ASP A 115 -14.49 3.64 -9.64
N ARG A 116 -13.62 2.89 -10.33
CA ARG A 116 -13.14 1.61 -9.84
C ARG A 116 -12.07 1.80 -8.76
N GLY A 117 -12.11 0.94 -7.75
CA GLY A 117 -11.16 0.99 -6.63
C GLY A 117 -11.41 2.14 -5.63
N ARG A 118 -12.58 2.81 -5.71
CA ARG A 118 -12.91 3.97 -4.89
C ARG A 118 -12.83 3.70 -3.38
N ASN A 119 -13.22 2.53 -2.95
CA ASN A 119 -13.14 2.07 -1.56
C ASN A 119 -12.02 1.06 -1.32
N GLU A 120 -11.04 1.03 -2.20
CA GLU A 120 -9.87 0.17 -2.09
C GLU A 120 -8.64 0.96 -1.70
N MET A 121 -7.73 0.32 -1.01
CA MET A 121 -6.41 0.87 -0.65
C MET A 121 -5.35 -0.21 -0.72
N ARG A 122 -4.12 0.21 -0.98
CA ARG A 122 -2.94 -0.66 -0.98
C ARG A 122 -2.17 -0.48 0.31
N LEU A 123 -1.92 -1.58 1.00
CA LEU A 123 -1.08 -1.65 2.19
C LEU A 123 0.19 -2.44 1.88
N ALA A 124 1.35 -1.92 2.30
CA ALA A 124 2.63 -2.59 2.15
C ALA A 124 3.05 -3.26 3.47
N TYR A 125 3.53 -4.51 3.40
CA TYR A 125 4.06 -5.22 4.56
C TYR A 125 5.59 -5.22 4.59
N VAL A 126 6.16 -4.01 4.50
CA VAL A 126 7.61 -3.78 4.49
C VAL A 126 8.20 -3.47 5.87
N LEU A 127 7.35 -3.17 6.84
CA LEU A 127 7.74 -2.89 8.21
C LEU A 127 8.01 -4.19 8.98
N LYS A 128 8.63 -4.07 10.17
CA LYS A 128 8.76 -5.18 11.11
C LYS A 128 7.39 -5.64 11.62
N ASN A 129 7.30 -6.87 12.12
CA ASN A 129 6.03 -7.42 12.60
C ASN A 129 5.40 -6.57 13.71
N GLU A 130 6.19 -6.04 14.64
CA GLU A 130 5.72 -5.20 15.74
C GLU A 130 5.07 -3.91 15.21
N ASP A 131 5.70 -3.28 14.22
CA ASP A 131 5.20 -2.05 13.59
C ASP A 131 3.95 -2.34 12.73
N LEU A 132 3.87 -3.50 12.08
CA LEU A 132 2.68 -3.94 11.38
C LEU A 132 1.49 -4.15 12.32
N VAL A 133 1.73 -4.71 13.51
CA VAL A 133 0.69 -4.87 14.54
C VAL A 133 0.19 -3.49 15.01
N LYS A 134 1.08 -2.54 15.28
CA LYS A 134 0.71 -1.16 15.62
C LYS A 134 -0.09 -0.52 14.47
N ALA A 135 0.44 -0.53 13.26
CA ALA A 135 -0.21 0.08 12.10
C ALA A 135 -1.62 -0.49 11.84
N THR A 136 -1.79 -1.81 12.01
CA THR A 136 -3.10 -2.44 11.85
C THR A 136 -4.05 -2.14 13.01
N THR A 137 -3.54 -1.93 14.23
CA THR A 137 -4.35 -1.49 15.37
C THR A 137 -4.88 -0.08 15.14
N ILE A 138 -4.02 0.83 14.67
CA ILE A 138 -4.41 2.20 14.29
C ILE A 138 -5.44 2.17 13.15
N LEU A 139 -5.18 1.41 12.10
CA LEU A 139 -6.09 1.27 10.97
C LEU A 139 -7.48 0.77 11.39
N LYS A 140 -7.52 -0.23 12.26
CA LYS A 140 -8.79 -0.77 12.82
C LYS A 140 -9.55 0.29 13.60
N GLY A 141 -8.88 1.04 14.47
CA GLY A 141 -9.47 2.14 15.24
C GLY A 141 -9.98 3.26 14.33
N ALA A 142 -9.17 3.65 13.35
CA ALA A 142 -9.52 4.68 12.37
C ALA A 142 -10.77 4.28 11.54
N LEU A 143 -10.84 3.04 11.05
CA LEU A 143 -12.01 2.53 10.32
C LEU A 143 -13.27 2.52 11.18
N ALA A 144 -13.15 2.24 12.47
CA ALA A 144 -14.29 2.28 13.40
C ALA A 144 -14.78 3.71 13.68
N ALA A 145 -13.86 4.68 13.75
CA ALA A 145 -14.15 6.07 14.06
C ALA A 145 -14.48 6.93 12.83
N TYR A 146 -14.24 6.44 11.63
CA TYR A 146 -14.39 7.22 10.39
C TYR A 146 -15.85 7.63 10.14
N PRO A 147 -16.15 8.94 9.99
CA PRO A 147 -17.52 9.41 9.76
C PRO A 147 -18.16 8.92 8.45
N GLY A 148 -17.34 8.63 7.44
CA GLY A 148 -17.77 8.09 6.14
C GLY A 148 -17.75 6.55 6.08
N ARG A 149 -17.77 5.87 7.24
CA ARG A 149 -17.89 4.42 7.29
C ARG A 149 -19.23 3.99 6.69
N VAL A 150 -19.17 3.02 5.79
CA VAL A 150 -20.35 2.37 5.20
C VAL A 150 -20.54 0.98 5.81
N GLU A 151 -21.78 0.49 5.79
CA GLU A 151 -22.04 -0.90 6.17
C GLU A 151 -21.27 -1.86 5.27
N ALA A 152 -20.82 -2.97 5.85
CA ALA A 152 -20.04 -3.97 5.12
C ALA A 152 -20.81 -4.42 3.87
N ILE A 153 -20.24 -4.20 2.70
CA ILE A 153 -20.77 -4.78 1.48
C ILE A 153 -20.57 -6.30 1.63
N LYS A 154 -21.67 -7.01 1.82
CA LYS A 154 -21.64 -8.48 1.79
C LYS A 154 -21.09 -8.90 0.43
N ALA A 155 -20.03 -9.71 0.45
CA ALA A 155 -19.40 -10.27 -0.74
C ALA A 155 -20.37 -11.16 -1.52
#